data_12aeae85934231332acd67a642d192c9
#
_entry.id   12aeae85934231332acd67a642d192c9
#
_cell.length_a   1.000
_cell.length_b   1.000
_cell.length_c   1.000
_cell.angle_alpha   90.00
_cell.angle_beta   90.00
_cell.angle_gamma   90.00
#
_symmetry.space_group_name_H-M   'P 1'
#
loop_
_entity.id
_entity.type
_entity.pdbx_description
1 polymer ?
#
loop_
_entity_poly.entity_id
_entity_poly.type
_entity_poly.pdbx_seq_one_letter_code
_entity_poly.pdbx_strand_id
1 'polypeptide(L)'
;YIRHLYEQADVPMEEAVEITVFTALYNAGVAYEDFSPEQMDVIYSVAEAGGELEELLNPDFPPEQMQLIADVQNRTDAISRAAAEEALEPLTQQPMTPAEVNHARRQHNLPLDSGAETEQPAQPKQKPINFRITDDDLGAGGPKTKYKANVEAIRVLQTLDAEQRQATAEEQEILSRYVGWGGIPQAFDENNAEWSKEYAELQSMLTVDEYKEARASTLNAFYTSPTVIKAMYEALGNMGLSKGNVLEPSCGVGNFMGLVPDSMEKIRMYGVELDSISGRIAQQLYQKNKIAVQGFETMQFP
;
A
#
# COMPACT_ATOMS: atom_id res chain seq x y z
N TYR A 1 8.89 1.72 10.46
CA TYR A 1 9.98 0.89 9.93
C TYR A 1 10.83 0.28 11.06
N ILE A 2 11.41 1.07 11.96
CA ILE A 2 12.23 0.61 13.10
C ILE A 2 11.49 -0.41 13.96
N ARG A 3 10.25 -0.10 14.36
CA ARG A 3 9.41 -1.00 15.18
C ARG A 3 9.16 -2.33 14.48
N HIS A 4 8.97 -2.29 13.16
CA HIS A 4 8.76 -3.48 12.34
C HIS A 4 10.02 -4.36 12.24
N LEU A 5 11.20 -3.75 12.08
CA LEU A 5 12.48 -4.47 12.11
C LEU A 5 12.71 -5.13 13.47
N TYR A 6 12.46 -4.40 14.55
CA TYR A 6 12.63 -4.90 15.92
C TYR A 6 11.67 -6.06 16.24
N GLU A 7 10.38 -5.94 15.89
CA GLU A 7 9.35 -6.95 16.23
C GLU A 7 9.39 -8.19 15.33
N GLN A 8 9.79 -8.09 14.07
CA GLN A 8 9.73 -9.20 13.11
C GLN A 8 11.07 -9.89 12.81
N ALA A 9 12.19 -9.16 12.93
CA ALA A 9 13.51 -9.68 12.57
C ALA A 9 14.35 -10.10 13.77
N ASP A 10 13.84 -9.97 15.00
CA ASP A 10 14.58 -10.22 16.24
C ASP A 10 15.91 -9.43 16.33
N VAL A 11 15.92 -8.24 15.73
CA VAL A 11 17.06 -7.32 15.72
C VAL A 11 16.98 -6.44 16.95
N PRO A 12 18.08 -6.26 17.74
CA PRO A 12 18.10 -5.34 18.86
C PRO A 12 17.68 -3.93 18.45
N MET A 13 16.94 -3.22 19.31
CA MET A 13 16.45 -1.86 19.02
C MET A 13 17.56 -0.92 18.56
N GLU A 14 18.72 -0.98 19.23
CA GLU A 14 19.90 -0.18 18.93
C GLU A 14 20.40 -0.42 17.50
N GLU A 15 20.48 -1.66 17.06
CA GLU A 15 20.88 -2.03 15.70
C GLU A 15 19.82 -1.62 14.67
N ALA A 16 18.53 -1.72 14.98
CA ALA A 16 17.45 -1.26 14.11
C ALA A 16 17.48 0.27 13.90
N VAL A 17 17.80 1.03 14.95
CA VAL A 17 17.99 2.49 14.88
C VAL A 17 19.18 2.83 14.00
N GLU A 18 20.35 2.18 14.22
CA GLU A 18 21.53 2.38 13.37
C GLU A 18 21.24 2.12 11.89
N ILE A 19 20.62 0.99 11.56
CA ILE A 19 20.24 0.64 10.17
C ILE A 19 19.35 1.73 9.57
N THR A 20 18.40 2.25 10.34
CA THR A 20 17.47 3.30 9.87
C THR A 20 18.21 4.60 9.59
N VAL A 21 19.07 5.04 10.51
CA VAL A 21 19.86 6.27 10.35
C VAL A 21 20.79 6.15 9.14
N PHE A 22 21.56 5.07 9.01
CA PHE A 22 22.45 4.86 7.86
C PHE A 22 21.68 4.79 6.54
N THR A 23 20.50 4.14 6.53
CA THR A 23 19.67 4.08 5.33
C THR A 23 19.17 5.48 4.93
N ALA A 24 18.74 6.28 5.89
CA ALA A 24 18.27 7.63 5.65
C ALA A 24 19.38 8.54 5.12
N LEU A 25 20.58 8.51 5.73
CA LEU A 25 21.76 9.23 5.26
C LEU A 25 22.14 8.85 3.83
N TYR A 26 22.20 7.55 3.54
CA TYR A 26 22.48 7.02 2.19
C TYR A 26 21.49 7.52 1.16
N ASN A 27 20.20 7.46 1.46
CA ASN A 27 19.13 7.91 0.56
C ASN A 27 19.16 9.43 0.33
N ALA A 28 19.56 10.21 1.34
CA ALA A 28 19.74 11.64 1.22
C ALA A 28 21.05 12.04 0.51
N GLY A 29 21.95 11.09 0.28
CA GLY A 29 23.24 11.34 -0.36
C GLY A 29 24.22 12.15 0.50
N VAL A 30 24.08 12.07 1.83
CA VAL A 30 24.97 12.72 2.82
C VAL A 30 25.75 11.67 3.60
N ALA A 31 26.97 12.00 4.01
CA ALA A 31 27.81 11.10 4.78
C ALA A 31 27.65 11.33 6.29
N TYR A 32 27.89 10.30 7.07
CA TYR A 32 27.87 10.40 8.55
C TYR A 32 28.84 11.47 9.07
N GLU A 33 30.00 11.59 8.43
CA GLU A 33 31.07 12.52 8.79
C GLU A 33 30.72 13.98 8.47
N ASP A 34 29.67 14.23 7.72
CA ASP A 34 29.18 15.59 7.41
C ASP A 34 28.48 16.24 8.61
N PHE A 35 28.09 15.43 9.61
CA PHE A 35 27.35 15.88 10.80
C PHE A 35 28.24 15.92 12.05
N SER A 36 28.00 16.93 12.89
CA SER A 36 28.62 16.97 14.20
C SER A 36 28.03 15.90 15.15
N PRO A 37 28.76 15.54 16.25
CA PRO A 37 28.18 14.60 17.22
C PRO A 37 26.83 15.06 17.78
N GLU A 38 26.65 16.34 18.03
CA GLU A 38 25.41 16.92 18.57
C GLU A 38 24.26 16.83 17.55
N GLN A 39 24.55 16.99 16.25
CA GLN A 39 23.55 16.78 15.18
C GLN A 39 23.16 15.31 15.08
N MET A 40 24.12 14.40 15.16
CA MET A 40 23.85 12.96 15.14
C MET A 40 23.03 12.52 16.36
N ASP A 41 23.27 13.09 17.55
CA ASP A 41 22.46 12.80 18.73
C ASP A 41 20.96 13.14 18.50
N VAL A 42 20.66 14.26 17.82
CA VAL A 42 19.28 14.62 17.46
C VAL A 42 18.68 13.62 16.45
N ILE A 43 19.46 13.27 15.41
CA ILE A 43 19.02 12.31 14.38
C ILE A 43 18.70 10.94 15.02
N TYR A 44 19.57 10.44 15.87
CA TYR A 44 19.36 9.18 16.59
C TYR A 44 18.14 9.24 17.51
N SER A 45 17.98 10.34 18.26
CA SER A 45 16.83 10.53 19.16
C SER A 45 15.50 10.51 18.42
N VAL A 46 15.42 11.15 17.23
CA VAL A 46 14.23 11.14 16.39
C VAL A 46 14.00 9.75 15.79
N ALA A 47 15.05 9.06 15.37
CA ALA A 47 14.97 7.70 14.87
C ALA A 47 14.44 6.72 15.93
N GLU A 48 14.93 6.79 17.17
CA GLU A 48 14.44 6.00 18.31
C GLU A 48 12.96 6.23 18.60
N ALA A 49 12.52 7.49 18.49
CA ALA A 49 11.12 7.86 18.66
C ALA A 49 10.23 7.41 17.48
N GLY A 50 10.83 6.95 16.37
CA GLY A 50 10.12 6.57 15.15
C GLY A 50 9.68 7.75 14.29
N GLY A 51 10.31 8.92 14.47
CA GLY A 51 10.04 10.14 13.72
C GLY A 51 10.66 10.13 12.32
N GLU A 52 10.24 11.09 11.48
CA GLU A 52 10.74 11.27 10.12
C GLU A 52 12.10 11.97 10.15
N LEU A 53 13.09 11.43 9.42
CA LEU A 53 14.47 11.94 9.42
C LEU A 53 14.75 12.92 8.27
N GLU A 54 13.95 12.90 7.19
CA GLU A 54 14.25 13.59 5.94
C GLU A 54 14.52 15.09 6.13
N GLU A 55 13.74 15.78 6.97
CA GLU A 55 13.92 17.20 7.26
C GLU A 55 15.16 17.52 8.11
N LEU A 56 15.74 16.52 8.79
CA LEU A 56 16.90 16.64 9.64
C LEU A 56 18.22 16.37 8.90
N LEU A 57 18.17 15.79 7.71
CA LEU A 57 19.37 15.35 6.97
C LEU A 57 20.02 16.50 6.17
N ASN A 58 20.19 17.65 6.82
CA ASN A 58 20.92 18.79 6.28
C ASN A 58 22.09 19.15 7.22
N PRO A 59 23.35 18.87 6.81
CA PRO A 59 24.53 19.16 7.64
C PRO A 59 24.74 20.64 7.97
N ASP A 60 24.16 21.55 7.17
CA ASP A 60 24.25 22.99 7.39
C ASP A 60 23.34 23.51 8.54
N PHE A 61 22.44 22.67 9.04
CA PHE A 61 21.57 23.06 10.14
C PHE A 61 22.31 22.99 11.49
N PRO A 62 22.28 24.06 12.30
CA PRO A 62 22.82 23.99 13.64
C PRO A 62 21.98 23.00 14.51
N PRO A 63 22.59 22.33 15.52
CA PRO A 63 21.89 21.34 16.35
C PRO A 63 20.60 21.86 16.98
N GLU A 64 20.58 23.15 17.38
CA GLU A 64 19.38 23.78 17.97
C GLU A 64 18.24 23.89 16.98
N GLN A 65 18.52 24.09 15.69
CA GLN A 65 17.48 24.10 14.64
C GLN A 65 16.94 22.70 14.39
N MET A 66 17.80 21.70 14.36
CA MET A 66 17.40 20.30 14.24
C MET A 66 16.54 19.87 15.42
N GLN A 67 16.90 20.25 16.64
CA GLN A 67 16.09 19.97 17.83
C GLN A 67 14.71 20.64 17.76
N LEU A 68 14.63 21.87 17.23
CA LEU A 68 13.37 22.55 17.05
C LEU A 68 12.45 21.83 16.05
N ILE A 69 13.01 21.33 14.94
CA ILE A 69 12.26 20.53 13.95
C ILE A 69 11.73 19.24 14.62
N ALA A 70 12.58 18.52 15.34
CA ALA A 70 12.20 17.32 16.08
C ALA A 70 11.07 17.59 17.12
N ASP A 71 11.16 18.68 17.86
CA ASP A 71 10.14 19.09 18.83
C ASP A 71 8.81 19.44 18.16
N VAL A 72 8.83 20.07 16.99
CA VAL A 72 7.63 20.39 16.21
C VAL A 72 6.99 19.11 15.68
N GLN A 73 7.76 18.18 15.12
CA GLN A 73 7.27 16.89 14.65
C GLN A 73 6.59 16.11 15.79
N ASN A 74 7.26 15.97 16.93
CA ASN A 74 6.73 15.28 18.12
C ASN A 74 5.42 15.92 18.64
N ARG A 75 5.30 17.25 18.62
CA ARG A 75 4.06 17.95 19.01
C ARG A 75 2.94 17.74 18.01
N THR A 76 3.24 17.77 16.73
CA THR A 76 2.27 17.54 15.66
C THR A 76 1.72 16.12 15.73
N ASP A 77 2.57 15.12 15.95
CA ASP A 77 2.18 13.74 16.14
C ASP A 77 1.32 13.54 17.39
N ALA A 78 1.67 14.19 18.50
CA ALA A 78 0.89 14.14 19.73
C ALA A 78 -0.50 14.79 19.58
N ILE A 79 -0.58 15.93 18.88
CA ILE A 79 -1.86 16.62 18.59
C ILE A 79 -2.72 15.78 17.64
N SER A 80 -2.12 15.21 16.59
CA SER A 80 -2.82 14.34 15.63
C SER A 80 -3.35 13.09 16.31
N ARG A 81 -2.57 12.49 17.21
CA ARG A 81 -2.98 11.31 17.99
C ARG A 81 -4.10 11.63 18.98
N ALA A 82 -4.02 12.77 19.69
CA ALA A 82 -5.05 13.21 20.61
C ALA A 82 -6.37 13.54 19.89
N ALA A 83 -6.31 14.21 18.73
CA ALA A 83 -7.47 14.50 17.89
C ALA A 83 -8.12 13.21 17.35
N ALA A 84 -7.32 12.21 16.98
CA ALA A 84 -7.81 10.91 16.53
C ALA A 84 -8.51 10.13 17.67
N GLU A 85 -7.96 10.14 18.88
CA GLU A 85 -8.58 9.53 20.06
C GLU A 85 -9.90 10.24 20.43
N GLU A 86 -9.93 11.58 20.42
CA GLU A 86 -11.14 12.37 20.67
C GLU A 86 -12.23 12.10 19.62
N ALA A 87 -11.87 11.92 18.35
CA ALA A 87 -12.80 11.57 17.27
C ALA A 87 -13.41 10.17 17.44
N LEU A 88 -12.73 9.26 18.12
CA LEU A 88 -13.21 7.89 18.39
C LEU A 88 -14.12 7.80 19.61
N GLU A 89 -14.03 8.73 20.57
CA GLU A 89 -14.85 8.70 21.79
C GLU A 89 -16.37 8.61 21.52
N PRO A 90 -16.95 9.39 20.59
CA PRO A 90 -18.38 9.28 20.28
C PRO A 90 -18.75 7.94 19.62
N LEU A 91 -17.83 7.34 18.87
CA LEU A 91 -18.06 6.07 18.18
C LEU A 91 -18.03 4.90 19.16
N THR A 92 -17.17 4.95 20.18
CA THR A 92 -17.07 3.90 21.22
C THR A 92 -18.20 3.92 22.24
N GLN A 93 -19.01 4.98 22.29
CA GLN A 93 -20.21 5.05 23.15
C GLN A 93 -21.43 4.32 22.57
N GLN A 94 -21.41 3.94 21.29
CA GLN A 94 -22.40 3.04 20.69
C GLN A 94 -21.91 1.59 20.83
N PRO A 95 -22.81 0.58 20.91
CA PRO A 95 -22.40 -0.81 20.97
C PRO A 95 -21.85 -1.24 19.61
N MET A 96 -20.59 -0.88 19.35
CA MET A 96 -19.85 -1.29 18.17
C MET A 96 -19.21 -2.65 18.38
N THR A 97 -19.16 -3.44 17.32
CA THR A 97 -18.39 -4.68 17.33
C THR A 97 -16.87 -4.38 17.38
N PRO A 98 -16.06 -5.30 17.94
CA PRO A 98 -14.60 -5.12 17.95
C PRO A 98 -13.99 -4.88 16.58
N ALA A 99 -14.59 -5.44 15.52
CA ALA A 99 -14.16 -5.23 14.14
C ALA A 99 -14.40 -3.79 13.69
N GLU A 100 -15.54 -3.19 14.03
CA GLU A 100 -15.87 -1.79 13.74
C GLU A 100 -14.98 -0.82 14.52
N VAL A 101 -14.70 -1.13 15.78
CA VAL A 101 -13.75 -0.37 16.60
C VAL A 101 -12.35 -0.41 15.98
N ASN A 102 -11.86 -1.58 15.61
CA ASN A 102 -10.56 -1.72 14.97
C ASN A 102 -10.52 -1.11 13.56
N HIS A 103 -11.63 -1.11 12.83
CA HIS A 103 -11.73 -0.39 11.56
C HIS A 103 -11.62 1.12 11.76
N ALA A 104 -12.35 1.69 12.73
CA ALA A 104 -12.26 3.11 13.08
C ALA A 104 -10.84 3.47 13.56
N ARG A 105 -10.20 2.64 14.39
CA ARG A 105 -8.81 2.84 14.85
C ARG A 105 -7.80 2.84 13.70
N ARG A 106 -7.97 1.97 12.70
CA ARG A 106 -7.13 1.98 11.49
C ARG A 106 -7.29 3.27 10.69
N GLN A 107 -8.51 3.79 10.55
CA GLN A 107 -8.75 5.06 9.85
C GLN A 107 -8.04 6.25 10.48
N HIS A 108 -7.74 6.16 11.77
CA HIS A 108 -7.07 7.20 12.55
C HIS A 108 -5.62 6.84 12.94
N ASN A 109 -5.01 5.83 12.30
CA ASN A 109 -3.66 5.34 12.60
C ASN A 109 -3.40 5.01 14.07
N LEU A 110 -4.43 4.56 14.80
CA LEU A 110 -4.31 4.19 16.21
C LEU A 110 -3.98 2.69 16.37
N PRO A 111 -3.27 2.31 17.45
CA PRO A 111 -2.99 0.91 17.75
C PRO A 111 -4.28 0.08 17.85
N LEU A 112 -4.28 -1.13 17.29
CA LEU A 112 -5.44 -2.02 17.34
C LEU A 112 -5.67 -2.53 18.76
N ASP A 113 -6.93 -2.74 19.13
CA ASP A 113 -7.29 -3.35 20.41
C ASP A 113 -7.09 -4.86 20.34
N SER A 114 -6.06 -5.37 21.03
CA SER A 114 -5.70 -6.79 21.08
C SER A 114 -6.60 -7.65 21.98
N GLY A 115 -7.60 -7.03 22.63
CA GLY A 115 -8.51 -7.71 23.57
C GLY A 115 -9.73 -8.36 22.93
N ALA A 116 -9.93 -8.27 21.62
CA ALA A 116 -11.16 -8.63 20.94
C ALA A 116 -11.06 -9.78 19.96
N GLU A 117 -10.35 -10.86 20.31
CA GLU A 117 -10.56 -12.15 19.64
C GLU A 117 -11.84 -12.81 20.20
N THR A 118 -13.00 -12.31 19.80
CA THR A 118 -14.24 -13.09 19.86
C THR A 118 -14.36 -13.84 18.54
N GLU A 119 -14.31 -15.18 18.63
CA GLU A 119 -14.63 -16.08 17.52
C GLU A 119 -15.95 -15.66 16.86
N GLN A 120 -15.87 -14.99 15.71
CA GLN A 120 -17.03 -14.92 14.81
C GLN A 120 -17.30 -16.34 14.29
N PRO A 121 -18.58 -16.72 14.14
CA PRO A 121 -18.89 -18.02 13.54
C PRO A 121 -18.23 -18.06 12.17
N ALA A 122 -17.30 -19.01 11.98
CA ALA A 122 -16.53 -19.18 10.76
C ALA A 122 -17.48 -19.30 9.57
N GLN A 123 -17.55 -18.25 8.75
CA GLN A 123 -18.18 -18.37 7.44
C GLN A 123 -17.49 -19.52 6.70
N PRO A 124 -18.22 -20.34 5.93
CA PRO A 124 -17.61 -21.45 5.21
C PRO A 124 -16.48 -20.92 4.35
N LYS A 125 -15.24 -21.33 4.66
CA LYS A 125 -14.05 -20.88 3.90
C LYS A 125 -14.26 -21.21 2.44
N GLN A 126 -14.51 -20.20 1.64
CA GLN A 126 -14.59 -20.33 0.19
C GLN A 126 -13.24 -20.87 -0.33
N LYS A 127 -13.30 -21.77 -1.31
CA LYS A 127 -12.08 -22.26 -1.93
C LYS A 127 -11.43 -21.10 -2.71
N PRO A 128 -10.13 -20.86 -2.51
CA PRO A 128 -9.43 -19.80 -3.27
C PRO A 128 -9.65 -19.93 -4.76
N ILE A 129 -9.97 -18.83 -5.42
CA ILE A 129 -10.18 -18.74 -6.87
C ILE A 129 -9.22 -17.72 -7.46
N ASN A 130 -8.84 -17.90 -8.72
CA ASN A 130 -8.11 -16.91 -9.48
C ASN A 130 -9.03 -16.34 -10.56
N PHE A 131 -9.02 -15.05 -10.69
CA PHE A 131 -9.69 -14.35 -11.77
C PHE A 131 -9.03 -14.69 -13.12
N ARG A 132 -9.82 -14.78 -14.16
CA ARG A 132 -9.35 -14.98 -15.54
C ARG A 132 -9.77 -13.80 -16.38
N ILE A 133 -8.81 -13.08 -16.96
CA ILE A 133 -9.11 -11.98 -17.86
C ILE A 133 -9.54 -12.55 -19.21
N THR A 134 -10.76 -12.25 -19.62
CA THR A 134 -11.35 -12.67 -20.92
C THR A 134 -11.69 -11.47 -21.80
N ASP A 135 -11.67 -10.25 -21.23
CA ASP A 135 -11.96 -9.00 -21.91
C ASP A 135 -10.65 -8.34 -22.37
N ASP A 136 -10.48 -8.16 -23.67
CA ASP A 136 -9.29 -7.51 -24.25
C ASP A 136 -9.36 -5.96 -24.12
N ASP A 137 -10.54 -5.41 -23.87
CA ASP A 137 -10.77 -3.99 -23.63
C ASP A 137 -10.80 -3.62 -22.14
N LEU A 138 -10.27 -4.50 -21.30
CA LEU A 138 -10.19 -4.26 -19.86
C LEU A 138 -9.50 -2.92 -19.55
N GLY A 139 -10.21 -2.05 -18.85
CA GLY A 139 -9.72 -0.71 -18.50
C GLY A 139 -9.87 0.33 -19.61
N ALA A 140 -10.57 0.00 -20.72
CA ALA A 140 -10.94 0.97 -21.74
C ALA A 140 -11.93 2.01 -21.20
N GLY A 141 -11.87 3.21 -21.79
CA GLY A 141 -12.79 4.29 -21.46
C GLY A 141 -12.09 5.62 -21.14
N GLY A 142 -12.91 6.65 -21.07
CA GLY A 142 -12.42 8.01 -20.72
C GLY A 142 -12.13 8.15 -19.22
N PRO A 143 -11.49 9.29 -18.82
CA PRO A 143 -11.06 9.52 -17.45
C PRO A 143 -12.15 9.34 -16.39
N LYS A 144 -13.36 9.84 -16.62
CA LYS A 144 -14.50 9.69 -15.69
C LYS A 144 -14.98 8.23 -15.57
N THR A 145 -14.90 7.44 -16.65
CA THR A 145 -15.25 6.01 -16.63
C THR A 145 -14.23 5.23 -15.78
N LYS A 146 -12.93 5.49 -15.99
CA LYS A 146 -11.84 4.91 -15.22
C LYS A 146 -11.93 5.25 -13.74
N TYR A 147 -12.20 6.53 -13.44
CA TYR A 147 -12.42 6.99 -12.07
C TYR A 147 -13.53 6.19 -11.37
N LYS A 148 -14.71 6.08 -12.02
CA LYS A 148 -15.83 5.33 -11.43
C LYS A 148 -15.49 3.87 -11.19
N ALA A 149 -14.80 3.21 -12.11
CA ALA A 149 -14.38 1.83 -11.97
C ALA A 149 -13.40 1.67 -10.79
N ASN A 150 -12.42 2.59 -10.64
CA ASN A 150 -11.50 2.59 -9.51
C ASN A 150 -12.22 2.76 -8.17
N VAL A 151 -13.14 3.72 -8.06
CA VAL A 151 -13.91 3.97 -6.84
C VAL A 151 -14.77 2.76 -6.47
N GLU A 152 -15.43 2.13 -7.45
CA GLU A 152 -16.23 0.92 -7.21
C GLU A 152 -15.37 -0.24 -6.71
N ALA A 153 -14.22 -0.47 -7.33
CA ALA A 153 -13.28 -1.50 -6.91
C ALA A 153 -12.73 -1.23 -5.48
N ILE A 154 -12.39 0.01 -5.15
CA ILE A 154 -11.91 0.38 -3.81
C ILE A 154 -13.00 0.14 -2.75
N ARG A 155 -14.26 0.47 -3.03
CA ARG A 155 -15.37 0.20 -2.10
C ARG A 155 -15.55 -1.29 -1.83
N VAL A 156 -15.44 -2.12 -2.88
CA VAL A 156 -15.46 -3.58 -2.71
C VAL A 156 -14.27 -4.03 -1.87
N LEU A 157 -13.05 -3.54 -2.16
CA LEU A 157 -11.86 -3.87 -1.39
C LEU A 157 -12.03 -3.50 0.10
N GLN A 158 -12.51 -2.30 0.41
CA GLN A 158 -12.77 -1.85 1.78
C GLN A 158 -13.79 -2.76 2.50
N THR A 159 -14.82 -3.22 1.80
CA THR A 159 -15.78 -4.18 2.36
C THR A 159 -15.12 -5.52 2.66
N LEU A 160 -14.29 -6.05 1.74
CA LEU A 160 -13.56 -7.31 1.93
C LEU A 160 -12.58 -7.22 3.10
N ASP A 161 -11.89 -6.09 3.23
CA ASP A 161 -10.96 -5.84 4.34
C ASP A 161 -11.69 -5.75 5.69
N ALA A 162 -12.84 -5.07 5.73
CA ALA A 162 -13.66 -4.97 6.94
C ALA A 162 -14.22 -6.34 7.36
N GLU A 163 -14.65 -7.16 6.40
CA GLU A 163 -15.20 -8.49 6.63
C GLU A 163 -14.12 -9.57 6.75
N GLN A 164 -12.86 -9.24 6.51
CA GLN A 164 -11.68 -10.14 6.56
C GLN A 164 -11.89 -11.45 5.75
N ARG A 165 -12.43 -11.33 4.57
CA ARG A 165 -12.73 -12.45 3.68
C ARG A 165 -12.13 -12.27 2.28
N GLN A 166 -12.11 -13.37 1.55
CA GLN A 166 -11.76 -13.35 0.13
C GLN A 166 -12.95 -12.93 -0.73
N ALA A 167 -12.63 -12.33 -1.89
CA ALA A 167 -13.61 -11.92 -2.88
C ALA A 167 -14.30 -13.12 -3.52
N THR A 168 -15.60 -12.99 -3.79
CA THR A 168 -16.35 -13.89 -4.65
C THR A 168 -16.00 -13.66 -6.13
N ALA A 169 -16.48 -14.53 -7.02
CA ALA A 169 -16.26 -14.36 -8.46
C ALA A 169 -16.88 -13.05 -8.99
N GLU A 170 -18.04 -12.66 -8.49
CA GLU A 170 -18.75 -11.44 -8.86
C GLU A 170 -17.98 -10.20 -8.37
N GLU A 171 -17.42 -10.24 -7.17
CA GLU A 171 -16.59 -9.17 -6.63
C GLU A 171 -15.25 -9.06 -7.38
N GLN A 172 -14.67 -10.19 -7.80
CA GLN A 172 -13.47 -10.19 -8.64
C GLN A 172 -13.74 -9.51 -10.00
N GLU A 173 -14.91 -9.64 -10.60
CA GLU A 173 -15.29 -8.91 -11.81
C GLU A 173 -15.26 -7.38 -11.60
N ILE A 174 -15.68 -6.89 -10.43
CA ILE A 174 -15.63 -5.47 -10.09
C ILE A 174 -14.19 -5.04 -9.85
N LEU A 175 -13.45 -5.79 -9.03
CA LEU A 175 -12.04 -5.52 -8.70
C LEU A 175 -11.15 -5.50 -9.94
N SER A 176 -11.41 -6.37 -10.93
CA SER A 176 -10.64 -6.45 -12.17
C SER A 176 -10.70 -5.18 -13.02
N ARG A 177 -11.69 -4.33 -12.80
CA ARG A 177 -11.86 -3.05 -13.52
C ARG A 177 -11.05 -1.91 -12.94
N TYR A 178 -10.33 -2.13 -11.85
CA TYR A 178 -9.39 -1.14 -11.33
C TYR A 178 -8.21 -0.97 -12.29
N VAL A 179 -7.96 0.25 -12.70
CA VAL A 179 -6.93 0.57 -13.72
C VAL A 179 -5.81 1.46 -13.20
N GLY A 180 -5.76 1.69 -11.91
CA GLY A 180 -4.80 2.64 -11.32
C GLY A 180 -5.12 4.09 -11.66
N TRP A 181 -4.22 4.97 -11.31
CA TRP A 181 -4.43 6.42 -11.43
C TRP A 181 -3.63 7.07 -12.56
N GLY A 182 -2.80 6.30 -13.26
CA GLY A 182 -2.12 6.77 -14.47
C GLY A 182 -3.15 7.22 -15.52
N GLY A 183 -2.99 8.43 -16.05
CA GLY A 183 -3.93 8.99 -17.02
C GLY A 183 -5.20 9.66 -16.45
N ILE A 184 -5.35 9.73 -15.12
CA ILE A 184 -6.42 10.51 -14.45
C ILE A 184 -5.88 11.41 -13.32
N PRO A 185 -4.79 12.18 -13.55
CA PRO A 185 -4.25 13.08 -12.52
C PRO A 185 -5.22 14.18 -12.10
N GLN A 186 -6.22 14.49 -12.95
CA GLN A 186 -7.25 15.49 -12.68
C GLN A 186 -8.08 15.19 -11.42
N ALA A 187 -8.18 13.90 -11.03
CA ALA A 187 -8.88 13.49 -9.82
C ALA A 187 -8.19 13.95 -8.53
N PHE A 188 -6.91 14.34 -8.61
CA PHE A 188 -6.07 14.78 -7.49
C PHE A 188 -5.74 16.28 -7.55
N ASP A 189 -6.36 17.03 -8.47
CA ASP A 189 -6.16 18.47 -8.63
C ASP A 189 -7.30 19.24 -7.92
N GLU A 190 -6.98 19.85 -6.79
CA GLU A 190 -7.93 20.64 -5.99
C GLU A 190 -8.47 21.87 -6.72
N ASN A 191 -7.73 22.37 -7.72
CA ASN A 191 -8.09 23.56 -8.49
C ASN A 191 -8.94 23.22 -9.72
N ASN A 192 -9.18 21.96 -10.00
CA ASN A 192 -9.95 21.52 -11.16
C ASN A 192 -11.46 21.48 -10.84
N ALA A 193 -12.17 22.55 -11.23
CA ALA A 193 -13.61 22.67 -10.96
C ALA A 193 -14.45 21.54 -11.56
N GLU A 194 -14.03 20.94 -12.70
CA GLU A 194 -14.75 19.83 -13.35
C GLU A 194 -14.61 18.51 -12.57
N TRP A 195 -13.62 18.41 -11.66
CA TRP A 195 -13.30 17.24 -10.88
C TRP A 195 -13.48 17.44 -9.37
N SER A 196 -14.03 18.58 -8.94
CA SER A 196 -14.16 18.93 -7.54
C SER A 196 -14.91 17.91 -6.68
N LYS A 197 -15.92 17.23 -7.26
CA LYS A 197 -16.69 16.18 -6.56
C LYS A 197 -15.86 14.91 -6.39
N GLU A 198 -15.16 14.49 -7.43
CA GLU A 198 -14.30 13.32 -7.44
C GLU A 198 -13.09 13.52 -6.52
N TYR A 199 -12.53 14.72 -6.52
CA TYR A 199 -11.47 15.11 -5.57
C TYR A 199 -11.93 14.96 -4.11
N ALA A 200 -13.08 15.55 -3.76
CA ALA A 200 -13.63 15.47 -2.42
C ALA A 200 -14.00 14.02 -2.01
N GLU A 201 -14.52 13.22 -2.96
CA GLU A 201 -14.83 11.82 -2.74
C GLU A 201 -13.58 11.01 -2.41
N LEU A 202 -12.47 11.17 -3.16
CA LEU A 202 -11.21 10.50 -2.88
C LEU A 202 -10.64 10.87 -1.51
N GLN A 203 -10.65 12.14 -1.16
CA GLN A 203 -10.20 12.64 0.14
C GLN A 203 -10.97 12.02 1.31
N SER A 204 -12.26 11.76 1.13
CA SER A 204 -13.11 11.16 2.16
C SER A 204 -13.03 9.63 2.22
N MET A 205 -12.62 8.98 1.13
CA MET A 205 -12.66 7.53 0.98
C MET A 205 -11.34 6.87 1.30
N LEU A 206 -10.22 7.52 0.99
CA LEU A 206 -8.88 6.98 1.17
C LEU A 206 -8.28 7.45 2.49
N THR A 207 -7.48 6.61 3.12
CA THR A 207 -6.59 7.05 4.19
C THR A 207 -5.57 8.04 3.65
N VAL A 208 -4.90 8.77 4.54
CA VAL A 208 -3.87 9.75 4.14
C VAL A 208 -2.77 9.09 3.32
N ASP A 209 -2.34 7.90 3.73
CA ASP A 209 -1.27 7.16 3.03
C ASP A 209 -1.75 6.61 1.68
N GLU A 210 -2.92 5.98 1.62
CA GLU A 210 -3.51 5.54 0.35
C GLU A 210 -3.71 6.70 -0.63
N TYR A 211 -4.11 7.87 -0.13
CA TYR A 211 -4.25 9.06 -0.97
C TYR A 211 -2.90 9.55 -1.49
N LYS A 212 -1.85 9.58 -0.65
CA LYS A 212 -0.48 9.94 -1.07
C LYS A 212 0.04 8.97 -2.13
N GLU A 213 -0.09 7.66 -1.88
CA GLU A 213 0.33 6.61 -2.82
C GLU A 213 -0.43 6.72 -4.14
N ALA A 214 -1.76 6.82 -4.11
CA ALA A 214 -2.61 6.98 -5.27
C ALA A 214 -2.24 8.23 -6.10
N ARG A 215 -2.01 9.37 -5.43
CA ARG A 215 -1.57 10.60 -6.09
C ARG A 215 -0.18 10.44 -6.73
N ALA A 216 0.77 9.84 -6.04
CA ALA A 216 2.11 9.59 -6.57
C ALA A 216 2.08 8.65 -7.78
N SER A 217 1.18 7.67 -7.79
CA SER A 217 1.04 6.70 -8.86
C SER A 217 0.48 7.27 -10.17
N THR A 218 -0.07 8.49 -10.17
CA THR A 218 -0.58 9.15 -11.39
C THR A 218 0.46 9.29 -12.49
N LEU A 219 1.75 9.27 -12.15
CA LEU A 219 2.86 9.43 -13.09
C LEU A 219 3.35 8.11 -13.69
N ASN A 220 3.07 6.97 -13.05
CA ASN A 220 3.70 5.69 -13.41
C ASN A 220 2.77 4.47 -13.38
N ALA A 221 1.56 4.55 -12.83
CA ALA A 221 0.62 3.43 -12.79
C ALA A 221 -0.13 3.28 -14.13
N PHE A 222 0.58 2.79 -15.14
CA PHE A 222 0.02 2.43 -16.45
C PHE A 222 0.11 0.92 -16.62
N TYR A 223 -1.02 0.23 -16.51
CA TYR A 223 -1.05 -1.23 -16.60
C TYR A 223 -0.93 -1.71 -18.05
N THR A 224 -0.14 -2.76 -18.24
CA THR A 224 0.07 -3.37 -19.55
C THR A 224 -1.23 -3.95 -20.10
N SER A 225 -1.54 -3.64 -21.35
CA SER A 225 -2.79 -4.08 -21.97
C SER A 225 -2.82 -5.61 -22.21
N PRO A 226 -4.01 -6.23 -22.18
CA PRO A 226 -4.14 -7.67 -22.45
C PRO A 226 -3.51 -8.12 -23.76
N THR A 227 -3.63 -7.33 -24.83
CA THR A 227 -3.02 -7.63 -26.15
C THR A 227 -1.51 -7.76 -26.07
N VAL A 228 -0.83 -6.84 -25.36
CA VAL A 228 0.63 -6.87 -25.20
C VAL A 228 1.04 -8.07 -24.35
N ILE A 229 0.34 -8.33 -23.25
CA ILE A 229 0.63 -9.46 -22.37
C ILE A 229 0.49 -10.80 -23.10
N LYS A 230 -0.57 -10.96 -23.90
CA LYS A 230 -0.76 -12.17 -24.74
C LYS A 230 0.39 -12.38 -25.72
N ALA A 231 0.84 -11.32 -26.40
CA ALA A 231 2.00 -11.39 -27.29
C ALA A 231 3.29 -11.75 -26.55
N MET A 232 3.50 -11.24 -25.34
CA MET A 232 4.64 -11.61 -24.51
C MET A 232 4.60 -13.09 -24.11
N TYR A 233 3.43 -13.62 -23.71
CA TYR A 233 3.28 -15.04 -23.40
C TYR A 233 3.50 -15.93 -24.64
N GLU A 234 3.03 -15.51 -25.81
CA GLU A 234 3.32 -16.22 -27.08
C GLU A 234 4.83 -16.28 -27.34
N ALA A 235 5.54 -15.16 -27.21
CA ALA A 235 6.99 -15.12 -27.36
C ALA A 235 7.69 -16.04 -26.36
N LEU A 236 7.31 -16.00 -25.08
CA LEU A 236 7.86 -16.87 -24.04
C LEU A 236 7.58 -18.36 -24.33
N GLY A 237 6.40 -18.68 -24.82
CA GLY A 237 6.05 -20.03 -25.26
C GLY A 237 6.93 -20.53 -26.43
N ASN A 238 7.16 -19.66 -27.41
CA ASN A 238 8.06 -19.95 -28.54
C ASN A 238 9.52 -20.13 -28.08
N MET A 239 9.92 -19.51 -26.98
CA MET A 239 11.23 -19.71 -26.33
C MET A 239 11.27 -20.96 -25.44
N GLY A 240 10.17 -21.70 -25.31
CA GLY A 240 10.07 -22.95 -24.56
C GLY A 240 9.62 -22.86 -23.12
N LEU A 241 9.16 -21.68 -22.65
CA LEU A 241 8.61 -21.54 -21.30
C LEU A 241 7.25 -22.26 -21.21
N SER A 242 7.18 -23.30 -20.39
CA SER A 242 5.93 -24.06 -20.15
C SER A 242 5.68 -24.38 -18.68
N LYS A 243 6.71 -24.21 -17.83
CA LYS A 243 6.67 -24.48 -16.39
C LYS A 243 7.76 -23.69 -15.67
N GLY A 244 7.58 -23.47 -14.39
CA GLY A 244 8.58 -22.81 -13.54
C GLY A 244 7.97 -21.74 -12.65
N ASN A 245 8.82 -21.02 -11.95
CA ASN A 245 8.44 -19.87 -11.14
C ASN A 245 8.69 -18.60 -11.96
N VAL A 246 7.70 -17.74 -12.02
CA VAL A 246 7.78 -16.43 -12.67
C VAL A 246 7.44 -15.36 -11.63
N LEU A 247 8.30 -14.37 -11.53
CA LEU A 247 8.13 -13.23 -10.63
C LEU A 247 7.81 -11.99 -11.44
N GLU A 248 6.80 -11.26 -10.99
CA GLU A 248 6.43 -9.93 -11.47
C GLU A 248 6.72 -8.91 -10.35
N PRO A 249 7.81 -8.13 -10.46
CA PRO A 249 8.29 -7.29 -9.35
C PRO A 249 7.51 -5.97 -9.15
N SER A 250 6.58 -5.66 -10.05
CA SER A 250 5.66 -4.51 -9.99
C SER A 250 4.36 -4.93 -10.64
N CYS A 251 3.61 -5.82 -9.96
CA CYS A 251 2.54 -6.54 -10.62
C CYS A 251 1.24 -5.73 -10.82
N GLY A 252 1.13 -4.55 -10.24
CA GLY A 252 -0.12 -3.79 -10.25
C GLY A 252 -1.27 -4.65 -9.71
N VAL A 253 -2.36 -4.70 -10.44
CA VAL A 253 -3.49 -5.61 -10.12
C VAL A 253 -3.29 -7.04 -10.65
N GLY A 254 -2.11 -7.38 -11.19
CA GLY A 254 -1.77 -8.74 -11.61
C GLY A 254 -2.29 -9.15 -12.99
N ASN A 255 -2.36 -8.25 -13.95
CA ASN A 255 -2.87 -8.57 -15.31
C ASN A 255 -2.14 -9.74 -15.97
N PHE A 256 -0.83 -9.89 -15.73
CA PHE A 256 -0.08 -11.06 -16.23
C PHE A 256 -0.60 -12.37 -15.62
N MET A 257 -0.98 -12.37 -14.34
CA MET A 257 -1.52 -13.58 -13.69
C MET A 257 -2.88 -13.98 -14.27
N GLY A 258 -3.71 -13.00 -14.63
CA GLY A 258 -5.04 -13.22 -15.22
C GLY A 258 -5.00 -13.71 -16.66
N LEU A 259 -3.87 -13.55 -17.34
CA LEU A 259 -3.68 -13.87 -18.76
C LEU A 259 -2.72 -15.03 -19.01
N VAL A 260 -2.26 -15.76 -17.99
CA VAL A 260 -1.41 -16.96 -18.17
C VAL A 260 -2.12 -17.94 -19.10
N PRO A 261 -1.53 -18.33 -20.25
CA PRO A 261 -2.15 -19.27 -21.18
C PRO A 261 -2.33 -20.66 -20.56
N ASP A 262 -3.35 -21.40 -21.00
CA ASP A 262 -3.61 -22.77 -20.54
C ASP A 262 -2.42 -23.72 -20.83
N SER A 263 -1.67 -23.45 -21.90
CA SER A 263 -0.43 -24.17 -22.22
C SER A 263 0.68 -23.98 -21.18
N MET A 264 0.55 -22.97 -20.32
CA MET A 264 1.50 -22.60 -19.27
C MET A 264 0.93 -22.79 -17.85
N GLU A 265 -0.11 -23.60 -17.65
CA GLU A 265 -0.78 -23.83 -16.36
C GLU A 265 0.15 -24.34 -15.23
N LYS A 266 1.36 -24.86 -15.60
CA LYS A 266 2.39 -25.32 -14.65
C LYS A 266 3.34 -24.21 -14.20
N ILE A 267 3.12 -22.98 -14.65
CA ILE A 267 3.84 -21.80 -14.16
C ILE A 267 3.23 -21.39 -12.81
N ARG A 268 4.10 -21.08 -11.85
CA ARG A 268 3.73 -20.46 -10.59
C ARG A 268 4.09 -18.98 -10.64
N MET A 269 3.07 -18.12 -10.61
CA MET A 269 3.27 -16.69 -10.59
C MET A 269 3.41 -16.17 -9.16
N TYR A 270 4.37 -15.27 -8.98
CA TYR A 270 4.61 -14.51 -7.76
C TYR A 270 4.53 -13.02 -8.13
N GLY A 271 3.95 -12.20 -7.27
CA GLY A 271 3.85 -10.76 -7.48
C GLY A 271 4.43 -9.99 -6.29
N VAL A 272 4.98 -8.83 -6.59
CA VAL A 272 5.30 -7.81 -5.61
C VAL A 272 4.67 -6.51 -6.11
N GLU A 273 4.03 -5.76 -5.22
CA GLU A 273 3.43 -4.47 -5.57
C GLU A 273 3.60 -3.50 -4.40
N LEU A 274 4.10 -2.31 -4.71
CA LEU A 274 4.33 -1.26 -3.73
C LEU A 274 3.03 -0.55 -3.35
N ASP A 275 2.19 -0.22 -4.35
CA ASP A 275 0.90 0.45 -4.13
C ASP A 275 -0.04 -0.46 -3.35
N SER A 276 -0.46 -0.02 -2.16
CA SER A 276 -1.23 -0.84 -1.23
C SER A 276 -2.61 -1.24 -1.76
N ILE A 277 -3.27 -0.36 -2.51
CA ILE A 277 -4.59 -0.63 -3.11
C ILE A 277 -4.45 -1.66 -4.23
N SER A 278 -3.54 -1.41 -5.18
CA SER A 278 -3.29 -2.32 -6.31
C SER A 278 -2.88 -3.71 -5.84
N GLY A 279 -1.96 -3.79 -4.87
CA GLY A 279 -1.48 -5.05 -4.33
C GLY A 279 -2.56 -5.85 -3.60
N ARG A 280 -3.39 -5.21 -2.77
CA ARG A 280 -4.53 -5.86 -2.10
C ARG A 280 -5.60 -6.31 -3.11
N ILE A 281 -5.88 -5.52 -4.14
CA ILE A 281 -6.75 -5.93 -5.25
C ILE A 281 -6.19 -7.18 -5.94
N ALA A 282 -4.89 -7.20 -6.25
CA ALA A 282 -4.23 -8.36 -6.85
C ALA A 282 -4.34 -9.61 -5.98
N GLN A 283 -4.18 -9.48 -4.65
CA GLN A 283 -4.38 -10.59 -3.70
C GLN A 283 -5.81 -11.14 -3.74
N GLN A 284 -6.81 -10.29 -3.89
CA GLN A 284 -8.21 -10.68 -4.00
C GLN A 284 -8.55 -11.31 -5.36
N LEU A 285 -7.93 -10.85 -6.44
CA LEU A 285 -8.11 -11.40 -7.78
C LEU A 285 -7.41 -12.77 -7.95
N TYR A 286 -6.22 -12.94 -7.37
CA TYR A 286 -5.38 -14.12 -7.60
C TYR A 286 -5.08 -14.85 -6.29
N GLN A 287 -6.13 -15.32 -5.63
CA GLN A 287 -6.12 -15.91 -4.29
C GLN A 287 -5.25 -17.17 -4.14
N LYS A 288 -4.88 -17.81 -5.26
CA LYS A 288 -3.95 -18.97 -5.28
C LYS A 288 -2.49 -18.56 -5.48
N ASN A 289 -2.22 -17.32 -5.80
CA ASN A 289 -0.89 -16.80 -6.04
C ASN A 289 -0.31 -16.16 -4.77
N LYS A 290 1.00 -16.03 -4.70
CA LYS A 290 1.66 -15.31 -3.62
C LYS A 290 1.98 -13.90 -4.12
N ILE A 291 1.34 -12.91 -3.51
CA ILE A 291 1.52 -11.50 -3.83
C ILE A 291 1.89 -10.78 -2.54
N ALA A 292 3.07 -10.16 -2.53
CA ALA A 292 3.55 -9.33 -1.44
C ALA A 292 3.23 -7.85 -1.73
N VAL A 293 2.64 -7.16 -0.74
CA VAL A 293 2.35 -5.72 -0.84
C VAL A 293 3.44 -5.00 -0.08
N GLN A 294 4.53 -4.68 -0.79
CA GLN A 294 5.73 -4.04 -0.25
C GLN A 294 6.65 -3.60 -1.37
N GLY A 295 7.69 -2.82 -1.07
CA GLY A 295 8.74 -2.50 -2.03
C GLY A 295 9.54 -3.75 -2.44
N PHE A 296 9.87 -3.86 -3.72
CA PHE A 296 10.63 -5.00 -4.26
C PHE A 296 12.01 -5.13 -3.60
N GLU A 297 12.64 -4.03 -3.25
CA GLU A 297 13.94 -3.92 -2.58
C GLU A 297 13.94 -4.52 -1.17
N THR A 298 12.76 -4.64 -0.54
CA THR A 298 12.60 -5.24 0.79
C THR A 298 12.21 -6.70 0.74
N MET A 299 12.02 -7.26 -0.46
CA MET A 299 11.53 -8.63 -0.64
C MET A 299 12.64 -9.65 -0.37
N GLN A 300 12.37 -10.59 0.53
CA GLN A 300 13.21 -11.78 0.70
C GLN A 300 12.61 -12.92 -0.11
N PHE A 301 13.41 -13.45 -1.01
CA PHE A 301 13.03 -14.62 -1.81
C PHE A 301 13.40 -15.89 -1.07
N PRO A 302 12.55 -16.94 -1.11
CA PRO A 302 12.86 -18.23 -0.51
C PRO A 302 14.00 -18.96 -1.20
#